data_84053e8f269112ebeb813aa49995b0c8
#
_entry.id   84053e8f269112ebeb813aa49995b0c8
#
_cell.length_a   1.000
_cell.length_b   1.000
_cell.length_c   1.000
_cell.angle_alpha   90.00
_cell.angle_beta   90.00
_cell.angle_gamma   90.00
#
_symmetry.space_group_name_H-M   'P 1'
#
loop_
_entity.id
_entity.type
_entity.pdbx_description
1 polymer ?
#
loop_
_entity_poly.entity_id
_entity_poly.type
_entity_poly.pdbx_seq_one_letter_code
_entity_poly.pdbx_strand_id
1 'polypeptide(L)'
;MKTSTIYVKTLKFVWLRLALGMAVTVTSIILFAIIAGISNLVGAEPVNMAGLTIWFILSAIIYGLVMNYVGYMLKAAHVAVVSKAVTLGYVPDNMVEEGKAMVTKRFGATNAYLILDKLVSGAVRELQKTVGKVGNIFSGVPGMSNVVEFLQTFIGIALGYIDECCLGYTFCKEGEGAFKAGCDGVVIYFQNIKKLLKSALVTTVMVMILTFLAWFITCLLLVAACNALEWGWIGAAFLSVIVSAALKYAFIDSFIMIRTMKAYMEVAPGTVITFDLYDKLCKLSAKFRSLFDKAKGEMVA
;
A
#
# COMPACT_ATOMS: atom_id res chain seq x y z
N MET A 1 21.01 -3.77 7.81
CA MET A 1 21.16 -4.29 6.41
C MET A 1 20.85 -3.19 5.38
N LYS A 2 21.37 -3.29 4.12
CA LYS A 2 20.99 -2.38 3.00
C LYS A 2 19.58 -2.73 2.51
N THR A 3 18.82 -1.74 2.00
CA THR A 3 17.45 -1.95 1.44
C THR A 3 17.43 -3.04 0.35
N SER A 4 18.39 -2.98 -0.58
CA SER A 4 18.51 -3.99 -1.65
C SER A 4 18.75 -5.40 -1.12
N THR A 5 19.55 -5.54 -0.07
CA THR A 5 19.82 -6.84 0.57
C THR A 5 18.56 -7.41 1.22
N ILE A 6 17.77 -6.59 1.94
CA ILE A 6 16.50 -7.02 2.53
C ILE A 6 15.53 -7.43 1.42
N TYR A 7 15.42 -6.61 0.37
CA TYR A 7 14.55 -6.89 -0.77
C TYR A 7 14.86 -8.24 -1.43
N VAL A 8 16.14 -8.49 -1.74
CA VAL A 8 16.57 -9.77 -2.34
C VAL A 8 16.29 -10.95 -1.40
N LYS A 9 16.56 -10.79 -0.11
CA LYS A 9 16.29 -11.84 0.88
C LYS A 9 14.79 -12.09 1.09
N THR A 10 13.92 -11.13 0.81
CA THR A 10 12.45 -11.25 0.95
C THR A 10 11.73 -11.48 -0.38
N LEU A 11 12.44 -11.86 -1.45
CA LEU A 11 11.87 -12.08 -2.79
C LEU A 11 10.72 -13.12 -2.81
N LYS A 12 10.68 -14.09 -1.88
CA LYS A 12 9.55 -15.03 -1.78
C LYS A 12 8.21 -14.28 -1.60
N PHE A 13 8.18 -13.21 -0.81
CA PHE A 13 6.97 -12.39 -0.68
C PHE A 13 6.65 -11.62 -1.96
N VAL A 14 7.66 -11.14 -2.68
CA VAL A 14 7.47 -10.45 -3.96
C VAL A 14 6.85 -11.39 -4.98
N TRP A 15 7.37 -12.63 -5.10
CA TRP A 15 6.80 -13.65 -5.99
C TRP A 15 5.38 -14.06 -5.59
N LEU A 16 5.08 -14.20 -4.30
CA LEU A 16 3.72 -14.48 -3.82
C LEU A 16 2.75 -13.33 -4.15
N ARG A 17 3.19 -12.08 -4.01
CA ARG A 17 2.39 -10.91 -4.43
C ARG A 17 2.16 -10.89 -5.95
N LEU A 18 3.19 -11.23 -6.73
CA LEU A 18 3.04 -11.35 -8.18
C LEU A 18 2.05 -12.46 -8.55
N ALA A 19 2.20 -13.64 -7.95
CA ALA A 19 1.28 -14.76 -8.19
C ALA A 19 -0.16 -14.38 -7.85
N LEU A 20 -0.38 -13.67 -6.74
CA LEU A 20 -1.70 -13.16 -6.35
C LEU A 20 -2.24 -12.14 -7.38
N GLY A 21 -1.43 -11.18 -7.80
CA GLY A 21 -1.80 -10.19 -8.81
C GLY A 21 -2.11 -10.83 -10.16
N MET A 22 -1.30 -11.80 -10.56
CA MET A 22 -1.54 -12.57 -11.80
C MET A 22 -2.80 -13.43 -11.72
N ALA A 23 -3.08 -14.07 -10.59
CA ALA A 23 -4.31 -14.82 -10.39
C ALA A 23 -5.55 -13.94 -10.55
N VAL A 24 -5.54 -12.74 -9.98
CA VAL A 24 -6.62 -11.75 -10.16
C VAL A 24 -6.74 -11.30 -11.62
N THR A 25 -5.60 -11.08 -12.30
CA THR A 25 -5.56 -10.71 -13.71
C THR A 25 -6.18 -11.80 -14.60
N VAL A 26 -5.77 -13.06 -14.39
CA VAL A 26 -6.33 -14.21 -15.14
C VAL A 26 -7.83 -14.35 -14.88
N THR A 27 -8.27 -14.22 -13.62
CA THR A 27 -9.70 -14.24 -13.27
C THR A 27 -10.47 -13.13 -14.00
N SER A 28 -9.90 -11.93 -14.07
CA SER A 28 -10.52 -10.80 -14.80
C SER A 28 -10.61 -11.06 -16.32
N ILE A 29 -9.60 -11.70 -16.92
CA ILE A 29 -9.62 -12.09 -18.35
C ILE A 29 -10.70 -13.16 -18.61
N ILE A 30 -10.79 -14.18 -17.76
CA ILE A 30 -11.81 -15.22 -17.87
C ILE A 30 -13.20 -14.59 -17.74
N LEU A 31 -13.40 -13.69 -16.80
CA LEU A 31 -14.66 -12.98 -16.61
C LEU A 31 -15.02 -12.15 -17.86
N PHE A 32 -14.04 -11.48 -18.46
CA PHE A 32 -14.23 -10.77 -19.72
C PHE A 32 -14.71 -11.69 -20.84
N ALA A 33 -14.04 -12.84 -21.02
CA ALA A 33 -14.39 -13.81 -22.04
C ALA A 33 -15.83 -14.37 -21.86
N ILE A 34 -16.25 -14.61 -20.60
CA ILE A 34 -17.62 -15.05 -20.29
C ILE A 34 -18.63 -13.96 -20.67
N ILE A 35 -18.39 -12.70 -20.28
CA ILE A 35 -19.30 -11.58 -20.57
C ILE A 35 -19.39 -11.34 -22.08
N ALA A 36 -18.26 -11.37 -22.79
CA ALA A 36 -18.24 -11.24 -24.25
C ALA A 36 -19.01 -12.39 -24.95
N GLY A 37 -18.84 -13.62 -24.44
CA GLY A 37 -19.60 -14.78 -24.94
C GLY A 37 -21.11 -14.62 -24.72
N ILE A 38 -21.54 -14.19 -23.54
CA ILE A 38 -22.97 -13.93 -23.27
C ILE A 38 -23.50 -12.80 -24.15
N SER A 39 -22.76 -11.71 -24.35
CA SER A 39 -23.14 -10.61 -25.22
C SER A 39 -23.40 -11.12 -26.67
N ASN A 40 -22.51 -11.96 -27.17
CA ASN A 40 -22.63 -12.56 -28.47
C ASN A 40 -23.90 -13.48 -28.61
N LEU A 41 -24.18 -14.28 -27.56
CA LEU A 41 -25.36 -15.16 -27.53
C LEU A 41 -26.68 -14.39 -27.54
N VAL A 42 -26.73 -13.18 -26.98
CA VAL A 42 -27.94 -12.32 -27.01
C VAL A 42 -27.97 -11.40 -28.23
N GLY A 43 -27.08 -11.60 -29.20
CA GLY A 43 -27.03 -10.81 -30.44
C GLY A 43 -26.48 -9.41 -30.30
N ALA A 44 -25.78 -9.12 -29.16
CA ALA A 44 -25.08 -7.87 -28.95
C ALA A 44 -23.62 -8.00 -29.40
N GLU A 45 -22.97 -6.87 -29.70
CA GLU A 45 -21.53 -6.87 -29.97
C GLU A 45 -20.77 -7.45 -28.77
N PRO A 46 -19.79 -8.33 -28.98
CA PRO A 46 -18.99 -8.93 -27.89
C PRO A 46 -18.32 -7.90 -26.96
N VAL A 47 -17.94 -6.77 -27.51
CA VAL A 47 -17.35 -5.63 -26.78
C VAL A 47 -18.30 -4.44 -26.85
N ASN A 48 -19.32 -4.44 -26.02
CA ASN A 48 -20.26 -3.32 -25.88
C ASN A 48 -20.08 -2.59 -24.55
N MET A 49 -20.56 -1.35 -24.45
CA MET A 49 -20.38 -0.52 -23.26
C MET A 49 -20.99 -1.13 -21.99
N ALA A 50 -22.13 -1.81 -22.11
CA ALA A 50 -22.77 -2.48 -20.98
C ALA A 50 -21.93 -3.65 -20.47
N GLY A 51 -21.45 -4.51 -21.36
CA GLY A 51 -20.58 -5.63 -21.04
C GLY A 51 -19.26 -5.18 -20.41
N LEU A 52 -18.63 -4.15 -20.96
CA LEU A 52 -17.40 -3.55 -20.38
C LEU A 52 -17.64 -2.98 -18.99
N THR A 53 -18.77 -2.32 -18.76
CA THR A 53 -19.12 -1.75 -17.45
C THR A 53 -19.31 -2.86 -16.41
N ILE A 54 -20.05 -3.91 -16.76
CA ILE A 54 -20.28 -5.08 -15.90
C ILE A 54 -18.96 -5.77 -15.58
N TRP A 55 -18.13 -6.02 -16.57
CA TRP A 55 -16.80 -6.60 -16.40
C TRP A 55 -15.93 -5.78 -15.46
N PHE A 56 -15.88 -4.46 -15.63
CA PHE A 56 -15.08 -3.57 -14.79
C PHE A 56 -15.55 -3.61 -13.34
N ILE A 57 -16.86 -3.51 -13.09
CA ILE A 57 -17.43 -3.53 -11.74
C ILE A 57 -17.14 -4.88 -11.05
N LEU A 58 -17.39 -6.00 -11.72
CA LEU A 58 -17.14 -7.32 -11.16
C LEU A 58 -15.66 -7.57 -10.92
N SER A 59 -14.78 -7.17 -11.84
CA SER A 59 -13.33 -7.25 -11.66
C SER A 59 -12.85 -6.41 -10.48
N ALA A 60 -13.38 -5.20 -10.30
CA ALA A 60 -13.06 -4.35 -9.17
C ALA A 60 -13.52 -4.95 -7.83
N ILE A 61 -14.70 -5.59 -7.79
CA ILE A 61 -15.19 -6.29 -6.59
C ILE A 61 -14.28 -7.49 -6.26
N ILE A 62 -13.97 -8.33 -7.24
CA ILE A 62 -13.09 -9.49 -7.05
C ILE A 62 -11.70 -9.04 -6.58
N TYR A 63 -11.13 -8.04 -7.24
CA TYR A 63 -9.86 -7.44 -6.83
C TYR A 63 -9.93 -6.97 -5.37
N GLY A 64 -10.96 -6.21 -5.02
CA GLY A 64 -11.15 -5.70 -3.67
C GLY A 64 -11.25 -6.81 -2.62
N LEU A 65 -12.02 -7.87 -2.90
CA LEU A 65 -12.16 -9.00 -1.98
C LEU A 65 -10.83 -9.76 -1.79
N VAL A 66 -10.16 -10.10 -2.90
CA VAL A 66 -8.89 -10.87 -2.84
C VAL A 66 -7.80 -10.05 -2.16
N MET A 67 -7.66 -8.78 -2.51
CA MET A 67 -6.60 -7.92 -1.95
C MET A 67 -6.86 -7.55 -0.49
N ASN A 68 -8.13 -7.36 -0.07
CA ASN A 68 -8.46 -7.09 1.32
C ASN A 68 -8.35 -8.32 2.25
N TYR A 69 -8.34 -9.52 1.70
CA TYR A 69 -8.22 -10.76 2.50
C TYR A 69 -6.83 -11.38 2.37
N VAL A 70 -6.50 -11.89 1.18
CA VAL A 70 -5.25 -12.63 0.94
C VAL A 70 -4.06 -11.68 0.80
N GLY A 71 -4.22 -10.62 0.01
CA GLY A 71 -3.18 -9.62 -0.21
C GLY A 71 -2.77 -8.92 1.07
N TYR A 72 -3.75 -8.67 1.92
CA TYR A 72 -3.56 -8.07 3.23
C TYR A 72 -2.73 -8.95 4.19
N MET A 73 -3.06 -10.24 4.33
CA MET A 73 -2.31 -11.17 5.16
C MET A 73 -0.86 -11.32 4.68
N LEU A 74 -0.67 -11.37 3.36
CA LEU A 74 0.64 -11.44 2.75
C LEU A 74 1.46 -10.16 3.00
N LYS A 75 0.81 -9.00 2.93
CA LYS A 75 1.41 -7.71 3.29
C LYS A 75 1.83 -7.68 4.75
N ALA A 76 0.95 -8.09 5.67
CA ALA A 76 1.22 -8.13 7.10
C ALA A 76 2.44 -8.99 7.46
N ALA A 77 2.49 -10.20 6.93
CA ALA A 77 3.61 -11.11 7.13
C ALA A 77 4.93 -10.54 6.57
N HIS A 78 4.87 -9.90 5.40
CA HIS A 78 6.04 -9.24 4.80
C HIS A 78 6.54 -8.07 5.67
N VAL A 79 5.63 -7.21 6.14
CA VAL A 79 5.93 -6.09 7.06
C VAL A 79 6.59 -6.61 8.35
N ALA A 80 6.07 -7.70 8.94
CA ALA A 80 6.63 -8.30 10.14
C ALA A 80 8.07 -8.79 9.93
N VAL A 81 8.34 -9.49 8.83
CA VAL A 81 9.70 -9.97 8.50
C VAL A 81 10.64 -8.80 8.20
N VAL A 82 10.18 -7.79 7.46
CA VAL A 82 10.98 -6.59 7.17
C VAL A 82 11.32 -5.83 8.44
N SER A 83 10.40 -5.74 9.41
CA SER A 83 10.65 -5.12 10.71
C SER A 83 11.82 -5.80 11.44
N LYS A 84 11.84 -7.14 11.49
CA LYS A 84 12.98 -7.90 12.03
C LYS A 84 14.26 -7.66 11.23
N ALA A 85 14.16 -7.68 9.90
CA ALA A 85 15.33 -7.50 9.04
C ALA A 85 15.99 -6.12 9.22
N VAL A 86 15.18 -5.07 9.45
CA VAL A 86 15.68 -3.71 9.66
C VAL A 86 16.25 -3.54 11.05
N THR A 87 15.61 -4.07 12.10
CA THR A 87 16.01 -3.88 13.50
C THR A 87 17.08 -4.84 13.97
N LEU A 88 16.96 -6.13 13.62
CA LEU A 88 17.87 -7.17 14.08
C LEU A 88 18.92 -7.58 13.03
N GLY A 89 18.80 -7.11 11.80
CA GLY A 89 19.72 -7.48 10.70
C GLY A 89 19.59 -8.93 10.24
N TYR A 90 18.46 -9.57 10.51
CA TYR A 90 18.20 -10.98 10.24
C TYR A 90 16.90 -11.18 9.44
N VAL A 91 16.94 -12.05 8.44
CA VAL A 91 15.76 -12.52 7.69
C VAL A 91 15.67 -14.03 7.87
N PRO A 92 14.54 -14.56 8.36
CA PRO A 92 14.38 -16.00 8.58
C PRO A 92 14.35 -16.78 7.26
N ASP A 93 14.82 -18.03 7.28
CA ASP A 93 14.79 -18.91 6.10
C ASP A 93 13.35 -19.27 5.71
N ASN A 94 12.49 -19.59 6.69
CA ASN A 94 11.06 -19.84 6.52
C ASN A 94 10.24 -18.56 6.69
N MET A 95 10.62 -17.49 6.01
CA MET A 95 10.11 -16.14 6.20
C MET A 95 8.59 -16.01 6.09
N VAL A 96 7.92 -16.82 5.26
CA VAL A 96 6.45 -16.75 5.07
C VAL A 96 5.74 -17.30 6.29
N GLU A 97 6.18 -18.45 6.79
CA GLU A 97 5.63 -19.10 7.99
C GLU A 97 5.92 -18.27 9.24
N GLU A 98 7.17 -17.82 9.39
CA GLU A 98 7.55 -16.95 10.51
C GLU A 98 6.82 -15.60 10.47
N GLY A 99 6.69 -14.99 9.30
CA GLY A 99 5.93 -13.75 9.15
C GLY A 99 4.47 -13.94 9.56
N LYS A 100 3.82 -15.05 9.12
CA LYS A 100 2.47 -15.41 9.55
C LYS A 100 2.40 -15.67 11.06
N ALA A 101 3.36 -16.40 11.62
CA ALA A 101 3.43 -16.68 13.06
C ALA A 101 3.59 -15.39 13.88
N MET A 102 4.43 -14.45 13.43
CA MET A 102 4.59 -13.14 14.07
C MET A 102 3.28 -12.35 14.08
N VAL A 103 2.56 -12.32 12.95
CA VAL A 103 1.24 -11.65 12.88
C VAL A 103 0.26 -12.31 13.84
N THR A 104 0.16 -13.64 13.84
CA THR A 104 -0.73 -14.39 14.72
C THR A 104 -0.38 -14.21 16.19
N LYS A 105 0.91 -14.27 16.54
CA LYS A 105 1.40 -14.06 17.91
C LYS A 105 1.07 -12.64 18.41
N ARG A 106 1.25 -11.64 17.56
CA ARG A 106 1.10 -10.22 17.93
C ARG A 106 -0.35 -9.78 18.07
N PHE A 107 -1.23 -10.32 17.23
CA PHE A 107 -2.60 -9.85 17.07
C PHE A 107 -3.67 -10.90 17.40
N GLY A 108 -3.29 -12.12 17.76
CA GLY A 108 -4.21 -13.21 18.01
C GLY A 108 -5.07 -13.50 16.78
N ALA A 109 -6.37 -13.28 16.88
CA ALA A 109 -7.25 -13.42 15.73
C ALA A 109 -6.92 -12.37 14.65
N THR A 110 -6.96 -12.77 13.39
CA THR A 110 -6.66 -11.96 12.19
C THR A 110 -7.37 -10.59 12.17
N ASN A 111 -8.52 -10.49 12.82
CA ASN A 111 -9.32 -9.28 12.86
C ASN A 111 -8.67 -8.11 13.63
N ALA A 112 -7.87 -8.38 14.67
CA ALA A 112 -7.23 -7.31 15.45
C ALA A 112 -6.20 -6.54 14.61
N TYR A 113 -5.40 -7.24 13.81
CA TYR A 113 -4.48 -6.58 12.89
C TYR A 113 -5.22 -5.77 11.82
N LEU A 114 -6.30 -6.32 11.24
CA LEU A 114 -7.11 -5.61 10.25
C LEU A 114 -7.73 -4.32 10.82
N ILE A 115 -8.19 -4.36 12.07
CA ILE A 115 -8.72 -3.18 12.76
C ILE A 115 -7.63 -2.15 12.99
N LEU A 116 -6.45 -2.58 13.46
CA LEU A 116 -5.31 -1.70 13.67
C LEU A 116 -4.88 -1.03 12.36
N ASP A 117 -4.70 -1.81 11.29
CA ASP A 117 -4.32 -1.31 9.97
C ASP A 117 -5.31 -0.26 9.44
N LYS A 118 -6.61 -0.56 9.51
CA LYS A 118 -7.66 0.39 9.08
C LYS A 118 -7.67 1.67 9.92
N LEU A 119 -7.40 1.59 11.21
CA LEU A 119 -7.34 2.77 12.08
C LEU A 119 -6.07 3.58 11.81
N VAL A 120 -4.92 2.92 11.68
CA VAL A 120 -3.65 3.59 11.36
C VAL A 120 -3.71 4.23 9.98
N SER A 121 -4.09 3.47 8.95
CA SER A 121 -4.22 4.00 7.57
C SER A 121 -5.26 5.12 7.49
N GLY A 122 -6.38 4.97 8.19
CA GLY A 122 -7.42 6.00 8.27
C GLY A 122 -6.91 7.27 8.97
N ALA A 123 -6.22 7.13 10.10
CA ALA A 123 -5.62 8.25 10.82
C ALA A 123 -4.59 9.00 9.95
N VAL A 124 -3.70 8.25 9.31
CA VAL A 124 -2.70 8.82 8.40
C VAL A 124 -3.38 9.59 7.27
N ARG A 125 -4.40 9.04 6.62
CA ARG A 125 -5.15 9.72 5.54
C ARG A 125 -5.87 11.00 6.00
N GLU A 126 -6.49 10.99 7.19
CA GLU A 126 -7.14 12.19 7.75
C GLU A 126 -6.11 13.28 8.06
N LEU A 127 -4.97 12.90 8.65
CA LEU A 127 -3.88 13.82 8.96
C LEU A 127 -3.21 14.37 7.70
N GLN A 128 -3.05 13.55 6.66
CA GLN A 128 -2.57 13.98 5.35
C GLN A 128 -3.45 15.06 4.71
N LYS A 129 -4.77 14.88 4.77
CA LYS A 129 -5.72 15.89 4.26
C LYS A 129 -5.58 17.22 4.99
N THR A 130 -5.23 17.18 6.27
CA THR A 130 -4.99 18.39 7.07
C THR A 130 -3.69 19.08 6.68
N VAL A 131 -2.63 18.31 6.44
CA VAL A 131 -1.34 18.84 5.91
C VAL A 131 -1.53 19.37 4.49
N GLY A 132 -2.30 18.69 3.64
CA GLY A 132 -2.62 19.13 2.28
C GLY A 132 -3.44 20.44 2.22
N LYS A 133 -4.29 20.71 3.23
CA LYS A 133 -5.01 22.00 3.32
C LYS A 133 -4.08 23.21 3.54
N VAL A 134 -2.90 23.00 4.10
CA VAL A 134 -1.87 24.05 4.20
C VAL A 134 -1.36 24.44 2.79
N GLY A 135 -1.32 23.49 1.85
CA GLY A 135 -1.03 23.78 0.43
C GLY A 135 -2.07 24.67 -0.25
N ASN A 136 -3.33 24.60 0.20
CA ASN A 136 -4.41 25.45 -0.37
C ASN A 136 -4.28 26.94 -0.05
N ILE A 137 -3.40 27.34 0.88
CA ILE A 137 -3.07 28.75 1.13
C ILE A 137 -2.43 29.37 -0.11
N PHE A 138 -1.77 28.55 -0.94
CA PHE A 138 -1.15 29.00 -2.20
C PHE A 138 -2.06 28.86 -3.43
N SER A 139 -3.23 28.24 -3.31
CA SER A 139 -4.17 28.06 -4.43
C SER A 139 -4.81 29.36 -4.93
N GLY A 140 -4.75 30.44 -4.15
CA GLY A 140 -5.21 31.77 -4.54
C GLY A 140 -4.24 32.55 -5.46
N VAL A 141 -3.05 32.02 -5.75
CA VAL A 141 -2.07 32.66 -6.63
C VAL A 141 -2.30 32.18 -8.06
N PRO A 142 -2.56 33.07 -9.03
CA PRO A 142 -2.74 32.71 -10.43
C PRO A 142 -1.56 31.87 -10.96
N GLY A 143 -1.83 30.73 -11.59
CA GLY A 143 -0.82 29.81 -12.12
C GLY A 143 -0.26 28.78 -11.12
N MET A 144 -0.59 28.88 -9.83
CA MET A 144 -0.09 27.96 -8.79
C MET A 144 -1.02 26.73 -8.57
N SER A 145 -2.24 26.72 -9.11
CA SER A 145 -3.19 25.63 -8.92
C SER A 145 -2.65 24.25 -9.32
N ASN A 146 -2.03 24.17 -10.50
CA ASN A 146 -1.44 22.91 -11.00
C ASN A 146 -0.23 22.46 -10.17
N VAL A 147 0.55 23.41 -9.64
CA VAL A 147 1.69 23.13 -8.76
C VAL A 147 1.19 22.61 -7.41
N VAL A 148 0.12 23.18 -6.87
CA VAL A 148 -0.49 22.73 -5.61
C VAL A 148 -1.10 21.34 -5.77
N GLU A 149 -1.82 21.06 -6.85
CA GLU A 149 -2.39 19.74 -7.15
C GLU A 149 -1.28 18.68 -7.33
N PHE A 150 -0.22 19.02 -8.06
CA PHE A 150 0.96 18.17 -8.20
C PHE A 150 1.60 17.88 -6.83
N LEU A 151 1.80 18.89 -5.99
CA LEU A 151 2.35 18.73 -4.65
C LEU A 151 1.44 17.89 -3.74
N GLN A 152 0.12 18.02 -3.82
CA GLN A 152 -0.84 17.22 -3.07
C GLN A 152 -0.78 15.76 -3.50
N THR A 153 -0.76 15.47 -4.79
CA THR A 153 -0.60 14.11 -5.34
C THR A 153 0.74 13.52 -4.91
N PHE A 154 1.79 14.30 -5.00
CA PHE A 154 3.13 13.93 -4.60
C PHE A 154 3.23 13.58 -3.10
N ILE A 155 2.67 14.43 -2.24
CA ILE A 155 2.56 14.17 -0.80
C ILE A 155 1.71 12.92 -0.55
N GLY A 156 0.61 12.74 -1.27
CA GLY A 156 -0.24 11.55 -1.17
C GLY A 156 0.51 10.24 -1.44
N ILE A 157 1.33 10.21 -2.49
CA ILE A 157 2.18 9.04 -2.80
C ILE A 157 3.28 8.88 -1.75
N ALA A 158 3.96 9.97 -1.37
CA ALA A 158 5.03 9.96 -0.37
C ALA A 158 4.57 9.42 0.98
N LEU A 159 3.32 9.75 1.35
CA LEU A 159 2.71 9.37 2.61
C LEU A 159 1.96 8.02 2.54
N GLY A 160 1.80 7.44 1.35
CA GLY A 160 1.04 6.20 1.13
C GLY A 160 1.66 4.94 1.73
N TYR A 161 2.90 5.02 2.23
CA TYR A 161 3.62 3.90 2.85
C TYR A 161 3.86 4.11 4.36
N ILE A 162 3.21 5.11 4.97
CA ILE A 162 3.40 5.41 6.41
C ILE A 162 2.75 4.35 7.28
N ASP A 163 1.59 3.88 6.87
CA ASP A 163 0.86 2.84 7.58
C ASP A 163 1.72 1.59 7.78
N GLU A 164 2.48 1.17 6.75
CA GLU A 164 3.42 0.06 6.88
C GLU A 164 4.54 0.35 7.90
N CYS A 165 5.01 1.59 7.96
CA CYS A 165 6.01 1.99 8.96
C CYS A 165 5.46 1.89 10.38
N CYS A 166 4.26 2.43 10.61
CA CYS A 166 3.59 2.40 11.90
C CYS A 166 3.24 0.97 12.32
N LEU A 167 2.72 0.16 11.38
CA LEU A 167 2.45 -1.25 11.62
C LEU A 167 3.73 -2.06 11.86
N GLY A 168 4.79 -1.77 11.10
CA GLY A 168 6.11 -2.37 11.30
C GLY A 168 6.66 -2.09 12.70
N TYR A 169 6.45 -0.88 13.22
CA TYR A 169 6.85 -0.50 14.57
C TYR A 169 6.16 -1.36 15.64
N THR A 170 4.91 -1.77 15.43
CA THR A 170 4.19 -2.63 16.39
C THR A 170 4.86 -3.99 16.58
N PHE A 171 5.51 -4.52 15.54
CA PHE A 171 6.28 -5.77 15.63
C PHE A 171 7.61 -5.61 16.36
N CYS A 172 8.13 -4.39 16.48
CA CYS A 172 9.34 -4.10 17.23
C CYS A 172 9.06 -3.87 18.72
N LYS A 173 7.78 -3.67 19.10
CA LYS A 173 7.33 -3.37 20.47
C LYS A 173 6.49 -4.51 21.04
N GLU A 174 7.06 -5.72 21.10
CA GLU A 174 6.34 -6.93 21.54
C GLU A 174 5.84 -6.84 23.00
N GLY A 175 6.50 -6.05 23.86
CA GLY A 175 6.14 -5.86 25.27
C GLY A 175 5.02 -4.81 25.52
N GLU A 176 4.57 -4.09 24.48
CA GLU A 176 3.53 -3.08 24.58
C GLU A 176 2.23 -3.55 23.87
N GLY A 177 1.07 -3.01 24.25
CA GLY A 177 -0.18 -3.24 23.55
C GLY A 177 -0.08 -2.88 22.07
N ALA A 178 -0.75 -3.64 21.20
CA ALA A 178 -0.62 -3.46 19.77
C ALA A 178 -1.19 -2.11 19.28
N PHE A 179 -2.32 -1.68 19.85
CA PHE A 179 -2.93 -0.39 19.54
C PHE A 179 -2.09 0.77 20.09
N LYS A 180 -1.50 0.60 21.30
CA LYS A 180 -0.57 1.57 21.87
C LYS A 180 0.66 1.77 20.98
N ALA A 181 1.32 0.69 20.59
CA ALA A 181 2.47 0.74 19.70
C ALA A 181 2.10 1.34 18.32
N GLY A 182 0.88 1.09 17.82
CA GLY A 182 0.35 1.72 16.61
C GLY A 182 0.18 3.23 16.75
N CYS A 183 -0.36 3.72 17.89
CA CYS A 183 -0.44 5.15 18.20
C CYS A 183 0.93 5.79 18.23
N ASP A 184 1.86 5.19 18.98
CA ASP A 184 3.24 5.66 19.09
C ASP A 184 3.90 5.74 17.72
N GLY A 185 3.68 4.74 16.87
CA GLY A 185 4.16 4.72 15.49
C GLY A 185 3.70 5.92 14.68
N VAL A 186 2.43 6.29 14.77
CA VAL A 186 1.88 7.48 14.10
C VAL A 186 2.49 8.76 14.66
N VAL A 187 2.57 8.88 15.99
CA VAL A 187 3.15 10.07 16.64
C VAL A 187 4.62 10.26 16.26
N ILE A 188 5.43 9.19 16.32
CA ILE A 188 6.85 9.21 15.90
C ILE A 188 6.99 9.67 14.47
N TYR A 189 6.11 9.18 13.57
CA TYR A 189 6.13 9.60 12.18
C TYR A 189 5.93 11.11 12.06
N PHE A 190 4.87 11.65 12.67
CA PHE A 190 4.55 13.07 12.58
C PHE A 190 5.57 13.97 13.28
N GLN A 191 6.23 13.51 14.35
CA GLN A 191 7.36 14.21 14.96
C GLN A 191 8.57 14.32 14.03
N ASN A 192 8.80 13.30 13.20
CA ASN A 192 9.94 13.24 12.29
C ASN A 192 9.58 13.55 10.83
N ILE A 193 8.39 14.09 10.57
CA ILE A 193 7.84 14.26 9.22
C ILE A 193 8.80 15.01 8.28
N LYS A 194 9.52 16.03 8.75
CA LYS A 194 10.47 16.78 7.93
C LYS A 194 11.64 15.93 7.42
N LYS A 195 12.19 15.05 8.28
CA LYS A 195 13.27 14.11 7.92
C LYS A 195 12.75 13.03 6.96
N LEU A 196 11.59 12.45 7.29
CA LEU A 196 10.98 11.38 6.53
C LEU A 196 10.48 11.86 5.17
N LEU A 197 9.96 13.10 5.09
CA LEU A 197 9.49 13.70 3.84
C LEU A 197 10.62 13.85 2.82
N LYS A 198 11.83 14.21 3.23
CA LYS A 198 12.99 14.26 2.31
C LYS A 198 13.30 12.89 1.70
N SER A 199 13.25 11.83 2.50
CA SER A 199 13.41 10.46 2.01
C SER A 199 12.23 10.03 1.14
N ALA A 200 11.00 10.37 1.56
CA ALA A 200 9.78 10.08 0.84
C ALA A 200 9.73 10.75 -0.53
N LEU A 201 10.30 11.97 -0.67
CA LEU A 201 10.38 12.72 -1.91
C LEU A 201 11.14 11.94 -3.00
N VAL A 202 12.35 11.48 -2.68
CA VAL A 202 13.15 10.64 -3.59
C VAL A 202 12.41 9.34 -3.91
N THR A 203 11.77 8.76 -2.91
CA THR A 203 10.99 7.52 -3.06
C THR A 203 9.82 7.72 -4.02
N THR A 204 9.09 8.83 -3.91
CA THR A 204 7.93 9.13 -4.78
C THR A 204 8.35 9.30 -6.23
N VAL A 205 9.42 10.04 -6.51
CA VAL A 205 9.95 10.18 -7.87
C VAL A 205 10.32 8.80 -8.43
N MET A 206 10.97 7.96 -7.63
CA MET A 206 11.31 6.59 -8.02
C MET A 206 10.05 5.76 -8.33
N VAL A 207 9.02 5.81 -7.49
CA VAL A 207 7.73 5.11 -7.73
C VAL A 207 7.11 5.55 -9.04
N MET A 208 7.05 6.86 -9.29
CA MET A 208 6.45 7.39 -10.52
C MET A 208 7.21 6.90 -11.76
N ILE A 209 8.53 7.01 -11.76
CA ILE A 209 9.37 6.56 -12.88
C ILE A 209 9.21 5.06 -13.11
N LEU A 210 9.36 4.25 -12.07
CA LEU A 210 9.29 2.79 -12.19
C LEU A 210 7.88 2.32 -12.60
N THR A 211 6.83 2.94 -12.08
CA THR A 211 5.45 2.62 -12.45
C THR A 211 5.17 2.98 -13.92
N PHE A 212 5.63 4.16 -14.35
CA PHE A 212 5.50 4.57 -15.75
C PHE A 212 6.27 3.61 -16.68
N LEU A 213 7.51 3.25 -16.35
CA LEU A 213 8.30 2.31 -17.14
C LEU A 213 7.65 0.92 -17.20
N ALA A 214 7.14 0.42 -16.08
CA ALA A 214 6.44 -0.86 -16.04
C ALA A 214 5.20 -0.84 -16.92
N TRP A 215 4.40 0.23 -16.85
CA TRP A 215 3.23 0.40 -17.71
C TRP A 215 3.62 0.54 -19.19
N PHE A 216 4.61 1.36 -19.52
CA PHE A 216 5.05 1.59 -20.89
C PHE A 216 5.57 0.31 -21.54
N ILE A 217 6.42 -0.44 -20.84
CA ILE A 217 6.96 -1.72 -21.34
C ILE A 217 5.83 -2.75 -21.54
N THR A 218 4.93 -2.91 -20.55
CA THR A 218 3.80 -3.83 -20.67
C THR A 218 2.85 -3.42 -21.79
N CYS A 219 2.60 -2.13 -21.97
CA CYS A 219 1.79 -1.61 -23.07
C CYS A 219 2.39 -1.96 -24.43
N LEU A 220 3.68 -1.70 -24.63
CA LEU A 220 4.36 -2.04 -25.90
C LEU A 220 4.29 -3.54 -26.21
N LEU A 221 4.57 -4.39 -25.21
CA LEU A 221 4.55 -5.84 -25.38
C LEU A 221 3.14 -6.37 -25.72
N LEU A 222 2.12 -5.85 -25.00
CA LEU A 222 0.75 -6.29 -25.21
C LEU A 222 0.15 -5.75 -26.51
N VAL A 223 0.46 -4.52 -26.91
CA VAL A 223 0.05 -3.99 -28.21
C VAL A 223 0.65 -4.81 -29.35
N ALA A 224 1.94 -5.16 -29.26
CA ALA A 224 2.58 -6.01 -30.23
C ALA A 224 1.93 -7.41 -30.32
N ALA A 225 1.64 -8.04 -29.17
CA ALA A 225 0.99 -9.34 -29.10
C ALA A 225 -0.46 -9.30 -29.61
N CYS A 226 -1.24 -8.29 -29.24
CA CYS A 226 -2.64 -8.15 -29.67
C CYS A 226 -2.75 -7.81 -31.15
N ASN A 227 -1.83 -7.03 -31.70
CA ASN A 227 -1.78 -6.80 -33.15
C ASN A 227 -1.45 -8.08 -33.92
N ALA A 228 -0.54 -8.92 -33.42
CA ALA A 228 -0.24 -10.22 -34.01
C ALA A 228 -1.42 -11.21 -33.96
N LEU A 229 -2.33 -11.02 -33.00
CA LEU A 229 -3.56 -11.84 -32.83
C LEU A 229 -4.82 -11.18 -33.42
N GLU A 230 -4.67 -10.03 -34.09
CA GLU A 230 -5.80 -9.24 -34.66
C GLU A 230 -6.85 -8.78 -33.61
N TRP A 231 -6.49 -8.73 -32.33
CA TRP A 231 -7.41 -8.35 -31.24
C TRP A 231 -7.59 -6.85 -31.04
N GLY A 232 -6.82 -6.04 -31.77
CA GLY A 232 -6.86 -4.59 -31.70
C GLY A 232 -6.14 -4.00 -30.48
N TRP A 233 -5.77 -2.72 -30.59
CA TRP A 233 -4.94 -2.03 -29.59
C TRP A 233 -5.67 -1.63 -28.30
N ILE A 234 -7.01 -1.46 -28.35
CA ILE A 234 -7.82 -1.00 -27.20
C ILE A 234 -7.78 -2.06 -26.07
N GLY A 235 -7.98 -3.33 -26.40
CA GLY A 235 -7.88 -4.43 -25.43
C GLY A 235 -6.50 -4.53 -24.80
N ALA A 236 -5.46 -4.33 -25.61
CA ALA A 236 -4.07 -4.29 -25.15
C ALA A 236 -3.82 -3.16 -24.16
N ALA A 237 -4.35 -1.97 -24.41
CA ALA A 237 -4.20 -0.81 -23.53
C ALA A 237 -4.84 -1.06 -22.15
N PHE A 238 -6.06 -1.60 -22.09
CA PHE A 238 -6.70 -1.95 -20.82
C PHE A 238 -5.94 -3.05 -20.07
N LEU A 239 -5.55 -4.11 -20.76
CA LEU A 239 -4.81 -5.22 -20.15
C LEU A 239 -3.46 -4.77 -19.62
N SER A 240 -2.80 -3.82 -20.30
CA SER A 240 -1.51 -3.28 -19.84
C SER A 240 -1.61 -2.56 -18.50
N VAL A 241 -2.72 -1.88 -18.23
CA VAL A 241 -2.97 -1.23 -16.93
C VAL A 241 -3.09 -2.28 -15.82
N ILE A 242 -3.84 -3.36 -16.07
CA ILE A 242 -4.05 -4.43 -15.07
C ILE A 242 -2.72 -5.15 -14.78
N VAL A 243 -1.97 -5.54 -15.83
CA VAL A 243 -0.68 -6.23 -15.66
C VAL A 243 0.35 -5.34 -14.99
N SER A 244 0.44 -4.06 -15.39
CA SER A 244 1.37 -3.13 -14.75
C SER A 244 1.01 -2.84 -13.28
N ALA A 245 -0.26 -2.84 -12.92
CA ALA A 245 -0.70 -2.73 -11.53
C ALA A 245 -0.24 -3.95 -10.71
N ALA A 246 -0.34 -5.16 -11.27
CA ALA A 246 0.18 -6.38 -10.61
C ALA A 246 1.71 -6.34 -10.42
N LEU A 247 2.44 -5.89 -11.44
CA LEU A 247 3.90 -5.70 -11.37
C LEU A 247 4.28 -4.63 -10.34
N LYS A 248 3.57 -3.50 -10.34
CA LYS A 248 3.76 -2.44 -9.34
C LYS A 248 3.57 -2.99 -7.92
N TYR A 249 2.44 -3.63 -7.67
CA TYR A 249 2.11 -4.21 -6.36
C TYR A 249 3.15 -5.22 -5.88
N ALA A 250 3.67 -6.07 -6.77
CA ALA A 250 4.65 -7.09 -6.41
C ALA A 250 6.05 -6.50 -6.20
N PHE A 251 6.58 -5.82 -7.19
CA PHE A 251 8.00 -5.42 -7.20
C PHE A 251 8.21 -4.03 -6.63
N ILE A 252 7.49 -3.03 -7.13
CA ILE A 252 7.74 -1.63 -6.79
C ILE A 252 7.30 -1.36 -5.36
N ASP A 253 6.06 -1.70 -5.00
CA ASP A 253 5.52 -1.42 -3.67
C ASP A 253 6.28 -2.19 -2.59
N SER A 254 6.75 -3.41 -2.86
CA SER A 254 7.59 -4.17 -1.93
C SER A 254 8.94 -3.50 -1.66
N PHE A 255 9.60 -3.01 -2.71
CA PHE A 255 10.89 -2.31 -2.57
C PHE A 255 10.72 -0.99 -1.80
N ILE A 256 9.69 -0.23 -2.14
CA ILE A 256 9.39 1.05 -1.51
C ILE A 256 9.02 0.89 -0.05
N MET A 257 8.19 -0.10 0.27
CA MET A 257 7.84 -0.46 1.66
C MET A 257 9.10 -0.68 2.50
N ILE A 258 10.03 -1.52 2.03
CA ILE A 258 11.29 -1.81 2.73
C ILE A 258 12.12 -0.53 2.91
N ARG A 259 12.23 0.30 1.87
CA ARG A 259 12.99 1.55 1.91
C ARG A 259 12.41 2.53 2.93
N THR A 260 11.09 2.69 2.91
CA THR A 260 10.38 3.64 3.80
C THR A 260 10.42 3.16 5.24
N MET A 261 10.18 1.86 5.49
CA MET A 261 10.29 1.24 6.80
C MET A 261 11.72 1.39 7.38
N LYS A 262 12.76 1.20 6.55
CA LYS A 262 14.14 1.39 6.98
C LYS A 262 14.39 2.83 7.41
N ALA A 263 14.01 3.82 6.60
CA ALA A 263 14.17 5.24 6.94
C ALA A 263 13.41 5.62 8.22
N TYR A 264 12.22 5.06 8.42
CA TYR A 264 11.44 5.25 9.65
C TYR A 264 12.13 4.63 10.87
N MET A 265 12.58 3.38 10.78
CA MET A 265 13.22 2.67 11.89
C MET A 265 14.60 3.27 12.28
N GLU A 266 15.22 4.04 11.40
CA GLU A 266 16.45 4.80 11.73
C GLU A 266 16.17 5.99 12.66
N VAL A 267 14.97 6.56 12.64
CA VAL A 267 14.60 7.71 13.48
C VAL A 267 13.78 7.31 14.72
N ALA A 268 13.02 6.22 14.63
CA ALA A 268 12.07 5.81 15.67
C ALA A 268 12.73 5.56 17.05
N PRO A 269 13.88 4.86 17.19
CA PRO A 269 14.47 4.59 18.50
C PRO A 269 14.94 5.84 19.25
N GLY A 270 15.34 6.89 18.54
CA GLY A 270 15.81 8.15 19.11
C GLY A 270 14.71 9.19 19.37
N THR A 271 13.45 8.84 19.07
CA THR A 271 12.33 9.78 19.19
C THR A 271 11.65 9.65 20.56
N VAL A 272 11.71 10.69 21.36
CA VAL A 272 10.92 10.80 22.60
C VAL A 272 9.53 11.27 22.23
N ILE A 273 8.53 10.47 22.58
CA ILE A 273 7.11 10.75 22.26
C ILE A 273 6.60 11.89 23.15
N THR A 274 6.02 12.93 22.54
CA THR A 274 5.45 14.07 23.25
C THR A 274 3.93 13.94 23.35
N PHE A 275 3.38 14.06 24.56
CA PHE A 275 1.92 13.95 24.80
C PHE A 275 1.14 15.07 24.11
N ASP A 276 1.70 16.27 23.97
CA ASP A 276 1.05 17.39 23.25
C ASP A 276 0.69 17.02 21.82
N LEU A 277 1.51 16.18 21.15
CA LEU A 277 1.24 15.75 19.80
C LEU A 277 0.11 14.72 19.76
N TYR A 278 0.00 13.85 20.76
CA TYR A 278 -1.15 12.95 20.90
C TYR A 278 -2.47 13.71 20.90
N ASP A 279 -2.57 14.74 21.76
CA ASP A 279 -3.79 15.55 21.88
C ASP A 279 -4.10 16.29 20.57
N LYS A 280 -3.07 16.84 19.93
CA LYS A 280 -3.22 17.49 18.62
C LYS A 280 -3.73 16.51 17.56
N LEU A 281 -3.14 15.32 17.45
CA LEU A 281 -3.55 14.30 16.50
C LEU A 281 -4.97 13.79 16.79
N CYS A 282 -5.36 13.63 18.05
CA CYS A 282 -6.73 13.29 18.43
C CYS A 282 -7.76 14.36 18.03
N LYS A 283 -7.37 15.65 18.03
CA LYS A 283 -8.24 16.74 17.58
C LYS A 283 -8.36 16.77 16.05
N LEU A 284 -7.30 16.39 15.33
CA LEU A 284 -7.21 16.46 13.88
C LEU A 284 -7.74 15.20 13.16
N SER A 285 -7.80 14.05 13.84
CA SER A 285 -8.22 12.77 13.23
C SER A 285 -9.13 12.00 14.18
N ALA A 286 -10.36 11.74 13.72
CA ALA A 286 -11.31 10.86 14.42
C ALA A 286 -10.81 9.41 14.46
N LYS A 287 -10.13 8.95 13.41
CA LYS A 287 -9.53 7.62 13.36
C LYS A 287 -8.36 7.47 14.32
N PHE A 288 -7.52 8.50 14.46
CA PHE A 288 -6.45 8.50 15.46
C PHE A 288 -7.03 8.48 16.89
N ARG A 289 -8.10 9.24 17.15
CA ARG A 289 -8.80 9.21 18.44
C ARG A 289 -9.33 7.80 18.73
N SER A 290 -9.99 7.15 17.78
CA SER A 290 -10.47 5.78 17.93
C SER A 290 -9.34 4.76 18.17
N LEU A 291 -8.19 4.98 17.54
CA LEU A 291 -6.99 4.18 17.76
C LEU A 291 -6.47 4.35 19.20
N PHE A 292 -6.42 5.59 19.67
CA PHE A 292 -5.97 5.93 21.02
C PHE A 292 -6.92 5.42 22.11
N ASP A 293 -8.24 5.46 21.87
CA ASP A 293 -9.22 4.91 22.82
C ASP A 293 -9.08 3.38 22.97
N LYS A 294 -8.77 2.67 21.87
CA LYS A 294 -8.44 1.24 21.94
C LYS A 294 -7.13 0.99 22.68
N ALA A 295 -6.11 1.84 22.46
CA ALA A 295 -4.85 1.77 23.19
C ALA A 295 -5.03 1.94 24.70
N LYS A 296 -5.91 2.85 25.13
CA LYS A 296 -6.27 3.00 26.54
C LYS A 296 -6.91 1.74 27.13
N GLY A 297 -7.78 1.07 26.36
CA GLY A 297 -8.38 -0.20 26.75
C GLY A 297 -7.36 -1.31 26.98
N GLU A 298 -6.26 -1.35 26.20
CA GLU A 298 -5.17 -2.31 26.40
C GLU A 298 -4.32 -2.04 27.67
N MET A 299 -4.28 -0.78 28.13
CA MET A 299 -3.52 -0.40 29.36
C MET A 299 -4.26 -0.70 30.65
N VAL A 300 -5.58 -0.93 30.57
CA VAL A 300 -6.45 -1.18 31.72
C VAL A 300 -6.74 -2.68 31.91
N ALA A 301 -6.55 -3.48 30.86
CA ALA A 301 -6.71 -4.93 30.86
C ALA A 301 -5.41 -5.65 31.20
#